data_302a761e836a0f8bea35c671f69d53f7
#
_entry.id   302a761e836a0f8bea35c671f69d53f7
#
_cell.length_a   1.000
_cell.length_b   1.000
_cell.length_c   1.000
_cell.angle_alpha   90.00
_cell.angle_beta   90.00
_cell.angle_gamma   90.00
#
_symmetry.space_group_name_H-M   'P 1'
#
loop_
_entity.id
_entity.type
_entity.pdbx_description
1 polymer ?
#
loop_
_entity_poly.entity_id
_entity_poly.type
_entity_poly.pdbx_seq_one_letter_code
_entity_poly.pdbx_strand_id
1 'polypeptide(L)'
;MLQAILDFLHKLTNPDELSLLIDSVFSGWWIYILVASIVFAENAILLGFVLPGDSLLFTLGVVAGSGKISIWLLLGILTVAAITGDSTGYYLGKRTGPAIFSRPDSKLFKQEYVRRTQMFFERYGPKVIVMARFMPIVRSFAPFMAGVGNMPYHTFVFYNVIGSILWVFSLTMLGYWLGNVPLVRDNFEKAILIVVALSFMPAVYEYIKFRRGK
;
A
#
# COMPACT_ATOMS: atom_id res chain seq x y z
N MET A 1 -28.51 13.41 9.85
CA MET A 1 -27.15 12.92 10.03
C MET A 1 -27.09 11.74 11.01
N LEU A 2 -27.64 11.84 12.24
CA LEU A 2 -27.66 10.73 13.20
C LEU A 2 -28.43 9.51 12.68
N GLN A 3 -29.60 9.68 12.06
CA GLN A 3 -30.38 8.59 11.45
C GLN A 3 -29.60 7.91 10.33
N ALA A 4 -28.91 8.65 9.45
CA ALA A 4 -28.08 8.06 8.40
C ALA A 4 -26.93 7.21 8.96
N ILE A 5 -26.36 7.59 10.11
CA ILE A 5 -25.31 6.81 10.80
C ILE A 5 -25.94 5.55 11.42
N LEU A 6 -27.11 5.66 12.03
CA LEU A 6 -27.82 4.52 12.62
C LEU A 6 -28.26 3.53 11.55
N ASP A 7 -28.80 4.01 10.42
CA ASP A 7 -29.16 3.17 9.27
C ASP A 7 -27.94 2.46 8.66
N PHE A 8 -26.80 3.17 8.56
CA PHE A 8 -25.56 2.57 8.11
C PHE A 8 -25.03 1.50 9.07
N LEU A 9 -25.08 1.75 10.39
CA LEU A 9 -24.72 0.75 11.40
C LEU A 9 -25.67 -0.45 11.38
N HIS A 10 -26.97 -0.24 11.19
CA HIS A 10 -27.94 -1.32 11.06
C HIS A 10 -27.66 -2.19 9.83
N LYS A 11 -27.28 -1.57 8.69
CA LYS A 11 -26.89 -2.28 7.47
C LYS A 11 -25.62 -3.12 7.67
N LEU A 12 -24.67 -2.64 8.47
CA LEU A 12 -23.44 -3.37 8.80
C LEU A 12 -23.68 -4.55 9.76
N THR A 13 -24.78 -4.53 10.54
CA THR A 13 -25.10 -5.59 11.50
C THR A 13 -26.08 -6.63 10.96
N ASN A 14 -26.75 -6.35 9.85
CA ASN A 14 -27.64 -7.29 9.17
C ASN A 14 -26.88 -8.06 8.09
N PRO A 15 -26.70 -9.39 8.19
CA PRO A 15 -25.92 -10.18 7.23
C PRO A 15 -26.40 -10.03 5.76
N ASP A 16 -27.72 -10.00 5.54
CA ASP A 16 -28.30 -9.88 4.20
C ASP A 16 -28.02 -8.51 3.57
N GLU A 17 -28.16 -7.43 4.34
CA GLU A 17 -27.86 -6.08 3.87
C GLU A 17 -26.36 -5.86 3.71
N LEU A 18 -25.54 -6.47 4.58
CA LEU A 18 -24.10 -6.43 4.47
C LEU A 18 -23.62 -7.13 3.17
N SER A 19 -24.20 -8.29 2.83
CA SER A 19 -23.86 -8.96 1.58
C SER A 19 -24.21 -8.14 0.35
N LEU A 20 -25.39 -7.49 0.35
CA LEU A 20 -25.81 -6.58 -0.72
C LEU A 20 -24.91 -5.35 -0.83
N LEU A 21 -24.45 -4.78 0.28
CA LEU A 21 -23.49 -3.68 0.31
C LEU A 21 -22.14 -4.14 -0.28
N ILE A 22 -21.64 -5.29 0.19
CA ILE A 22 -20.39 -5.88 -0.33
C ILE A 22 -20.50 -6.09 -1.83
N ASP A 23 -21.60 -6.68 -2.31
CA ASP A 23 -21.81 -6.93 -3.74
C ASP A 23 -21.91 -5.62 -4.53
N SER A 24 -22.59 -4.60 -4.01
CA SER A 24 -22.67 -3.30 -4.64
C SER A 24 -21.30 -2.59 -4.71
N VAL A 25 -20.49 -2.73 -3.64
CA VAL A 25 -19.15 -2.15 -3.53
C VAL A 25 -18.18 -2.84 -4.47
N PHE A 26 -18.25 -4.16 -4.61
CA PHE A 26 -17.34 -4.94 -5.46
C PHE A 26 -17.85 -5.16 -6.89
N SER A 27 -19.07 -4.67 -7.22
CA SER A 27 -19.60 -4.72 -8.60
C SER A 27 -19.15 -3.50 -9.40
N GLY A 28 -18.67 -3.75 -10.62
CA GLY A 28 -18.36 -2.70 -11.59
C GLY A 28 -16.88 -2.22 -11.59
N TRP A 29 -16.60 -1.35 -12.56
CA TRP A 29 -15.25 -0.85 -12.84
C TRP A 29 -14.71 0.13 -11.79
N TRP A 30 -15.60 0.78 -11.07
CA TRP A 30 -15.22 1.80 -10.10
C TRP A 30 -14.34 1.25 -8.96
N ILE A 31 -14.51 -0.02 -8.56
CA ILE A 31 -13.68 -0.63 -7.53
C ILE A 31 -12.21 -0.67 -7.93
N TYR A 32 -11.93 -0.99 -9.20
CA TYR A 32 -10.57 -1.01 -9.71
C TYR A 32 -9.94 0.39 -9.71
N ILE A 33 -10.73 1.42 -10.06
CA ILE A 33 -10.27 2.82 -10.03
C ILE A 33 -10.00 3.25 -8.59
N LEU A 34 -10.89 2.94 -7.66
CA LEU A 34 -10.76 3.29 -6.25
C LEU A 34 -9.49 2.67 -5.65
N VAL A 35 -9.32 1.34 -5.80
CA VAL A 35 -8.17 0.65 -5.22
C VAL A 35 -6.86 1.05 -5.88
N ALA A 36 -6.86 1.30 -7.19
CA ALA A 36 -5.70 1.84 -7.91
C ALA A 36 -5.32 3.22 -7.37
N SER A 37 -6.31 4.08 -7.11
CA SER A 37 -6.07 5.43 -6.56
C SER A 37 -5.48 5.36 -5.15
N ILE A 38 -5.96 4.44 -4.31
CA ILE A 38 -5.43 4.23 -2.96
C ILE A 38 -3.98 3.74 -3.03
N VAL A 39 -3.70 2.71 -3.83
CA VAL A 39 -2.34 2.17 -3.99
C VAL A 39 -1.40 3.19 -4.62
N PHE A 40 -1.86 3.94 -5.60
CA PHE A 40 -1.09 5.04 -6.18
C PHE A 40 -0.74 6.09 -5.12
N ALA A 41 -1.74 6.58 -4.36
CA ALA A 41 -1.54 7.60 -3.33
C ALA A 41 -0.57 7.13 -2.23
N GLU A 42 -0.70 5.86 -1.80
CA GLU A 42 0.19 5.25 -0.81
C GLU A 42 1.66 5.24 -1.28
N ASN A 43 1.90 4.90 -2.54
CA ASN A 43 3.25 4.83 -3.10
C ASN A 43 3.79 6.20 -3.53
N ALA A 44 2.91 7.17 -3.87
CA ALA A 44 3.31 8.51 -4.30
C ALA A 44 3.66 9.43 -3.13
N ILE A 45 3.06 9.23 -1.95
CA ILE A 45 3.17 10.13 -0.80
C ILE A 45 4.12 9.55 0.24
N LEU A 46 5.07 10.36 0.74
CA LEU A 46 6.03 9.94 1.77
C LEU A 46 5.38 9.40 3.06
N LEU A 47 4.20 9.88 3.41
CA LEU A 47 3.43 9.45 4.58
C LEU A 47 2.44 8.31 4.23
N GLY A 48 2.54 7.74 3.03
CA GLY A 48 1.67 6.68 2.55
C GLY A 48 1.72 5.39 3.39
N PHE A 49 2.79 5.19 4.18
CA PHE A 49 2.89 4.04 5.10
C PHE A 49 1.77 3.97 6.16
N VAL A 50 1.02 5.06 6.35
CA VAL A 50 -0.18 5.08 7.23
C VAL A 50 -1.36 4.38 6.56
N LEU A 51 -1.39 4.30 5.22
CA LEU A 51 -2.43 3.60 4.48
C LEU A 51 -2.20 2.08 4.53
N PRO A 52 -3.25 1.28 4.70
CA PRO A 52 -3.14 -0.17 4.89
C PRO A 52 -2.98 -0.93 3.56
N GLY A 53 -2.00 -0.57 2.71
CA GLY A 53 -1.85 -1.14 1.36
C GLY A 53 -1.58 -2.63 1.32
N ASP A 54 -0.71 -3.14 2.19
CA ASP A 54 -0.42 -4.58 2.25
C ASP A 54 -1.68 -5.38 2.54
N SER A 55 -2.46 -4.90 3.50
CA SER A 55 -3.72 -5.50 3.89
C SER A 55 -4.79 -5.34 2.82
N LEU A 56 -4.79 -4.20 2.12
CA LEU A 56 -5.69 -3.97 0.99
C LEU A 56 -5.42 -4.96 -0.14
N LEU A 57 -4.15 -5.14 -0.54
CA LEU A 57 -3.77 -6.11 -1.57
C LEU A 57 -4.19 -7.54 -1.19
N PHE A 58 -3.94 -7.93 0.05
CA PHE A 58 -4.33 -9.25 0.55
C PHE A 58 -5.85 -9.42 0.56
N THR A 59 -6.60 -8.44 1.09
CA THR A 59 -8.08 -8.48 1.13
C THR A 59 -8.68 -8.55 -0.27
N LEU A 60 -8.16 -7.75 -1.22
CA LEU A 60 -8.61 -7.80 -2.61
C LEU A 60 -8.31 -9.15 -3.27
N GLY A 61 -7.20 -9.78 -2.88
CA GLY A 61 -6.89 -11.15 -3.26
C GLY A 61 -7.95 -12.14 -2.78
N VAL A 62 -8.37 -12.05 -1.50
CA VAL A 62 -9.44 -12.89 -0.94
C VAL A 62 -10.76 -12.66 -1.68
N VAL A 63 -11.11 -11.40 -1.97
CA VAL A 63 -12.31 -11.05 -2.74
C VAL A 63 -12.25 -11.63 -4.16
N ALA A 64 -11.08 -11.56 -4.82
CA ALA A 64 -10.89 -12.18 -6.13
C ALA A 64 -10.98 -13.71 -6.07
N GLY A 65 -10.50 -14.33 -5.00
CA GLY A 65 -10.63 -15.79 -4.76
C GLY A 65 -12.08 -16.25 -4.60
N SER A 66 -12.98 -15.39 -4.09
CA SER A 66 -14.42 -15.67 -4.05
C SER A 66 -15.13 -15.51 -5.39
N GLY A 67 -14.43 -15.06 -6.45
CA GLY A 67 -14.96 -14.88 -7.81
C GLY A 67 -15.70 -13.56 -8.06
N LYS A 68 -15.72 -12.63 -7.09
CA LYS A 68 -16.42 -11.34 -7.22
C LYS A 68 -15.70 -10.36 -8.13
N ILE A 69 -14.37 -10.42 -8.22
CA ILE A 69 -13.53 -9.56 -9.07
C ILE A 69 -12.48 -10.37 -9.83
N SER A 70 -12.06 -9.88 -10.99
CA SER A 70 -11.03 -10.56 -11.79
C SER A 70 -9.64 -10.37 -11.19
N ILE A 71 -8.98 -11.49 -10.82
CA ILE A 71 -7.62 -11.48 -10.28
C ILE A 71 -6.60 -10.90 -11.27
N TRP A 72 -6.69 -11.23 -12.56
CA TRP A 72 -5.74 -10.79 -13.57
C TRP A 72 -5.82 -9.30 -13.83
N LEU A 73 -7.05 -8.76 -13.89
CA LEU A 73 -7.29 -7.33 -14.04
C LEU A 73 -6.79 -6.57 -12.81
N LEU A 74 -7.07 -7.11 -11.62
CA LEU A 74 -6.61 -6.54 -10.35
C LEU A 74 -5.09 -6.47 -10.29
N LEU A 75 -4.38 -7.57 -10.58
CA LEU A 75 -2.92 -7.63 -10.59
C LEU A 75 -2.33 -6.60 -11.56
N GLY A 76 -2.88 -6.48 -12.77
CA GLY A 76 -2.43 -5.51 -13.78
C GLY A 76 -2.59 -4.07 -13.30
N ILE A 77 -3.78 -3.70 -12.86
CA ILE A 77 -4.11 -2.34 -12.43
C ILE A 77 -3.30 -1.94 -11.19
N LEU A 78 -3.21 -2.80 -10.17
CA LEU A 78 -2.47 -2.50 -8.95
C LEU A 78 -0.96 -2.39 -9.20
N THR A 79 -0.42 -3.22 -10.10
CA THR A 79 0.99 -3.14 -10.49
C THR A 79 1.29 -1.80 -11.18
N VAL A 80 0.44 -1.37 -12.11
CA VAL A 80 0.59 -0.07 -12.79
C VAL A 80 0.46 1.07 -11.79
N ALA A 81 -0.51 1.03 -10.87
CA ALA A 81 -0.69 2.03 -9.83
C ALA A 81 0.54 2.14 -8.91
N ALA A 82 1.12 1.01 -8.50
CA ALA A 82 2.32 0.97 -7.67
C ALA A 82 3.54 1.56 -8.40
N ILE A 83 3.77 1.16 -9.67
CA ILE A 83 4.91 1.66 -10.48
C ILE A 83 4.80 3.17 -10.68
N THR A 84 3.61 3.66 -11.03
CA THR A 84 3.39 5.10 -11.28
C THR A 84 3.44 5.91 -10.00
N GLY A 85 2.93 5.38 -8.88
CA GLY A 85 3.02 5.99 -7.56
C GLY A 85 4.47 6.20 -7.13
N ASP A 86 5.29 5.15 -7.17
CA ASP A 86 6.72 5.23 -6.83
C ASP A 86 7.49 6.14 -7.79
N SER A 87 7.15 6.11 -9.08
CA SER A 87 7.78 7.03 -10.06
C SER A 87 7.48 8.48 -9.71
N THR A 88 6.27 8.76 -9.22
CA THR A 88 5.90 10.09 -8.72
C THR A 88 6.72 10.45 -7.48
N GLY A 89 6.86 9.54 -6.52
CA GLY A 89 7.72 9.71 -5.35
C GLY A 89 9.17 9.99 -5.73
N TYR A 90 9.71 9.24 -6.70
CA TYR A 90 11.06 9.47 -7.24
C TYR A 90 11.21 10.87 -7.85
N TYR A 91 10.29 11.32 -8.70
CA TYR A 91 10.36 12.65 -9.30
C TYR A 91 10.21 13.77 -8.27
N LEU A 92 9.38 13.59 -7.25
CA LEU A 92 9.30 14.50 -6.12
C LEU A 92 10.64 14.59 -5.39
N GLY A 93 11.27 13.45 -5.10
CA GLY A 93 12.60 13.40 -4.50
C GLY A 93 13.66 14.09 -5.33
N LYS A 94 13.69 13.82 -6.64
CA LYS A 94 14.64 14.44 -7.57
C LYS A 94 14.48 15.97 -7.65
N ARG A 95 13.24 16.45 -7.62
CA ARG A 95 12.95 17.89 -7.68
C ARG A 95 13.25 18.61 -6.36
N THR A 96 13.01 17.97 -5.23
CA THR A 96 13.23 18.56 -3.90
C THR A 96 14.65 18.36 -3.38
N GLY A 97 15.38 17.36 -3.89
CA GLY A 97 16.75 17.04 -3.50
C GLY A 97 17.69 18.25 -3.46
N PRO A 98 17.81 19.05 -4.53
CA PRO A 98 18.66 20.24 -4.53
C PRO A 98 18.31 21.25 -3.42
N ALA A 99 17.01 21.43 -3.12
CA ALA A 99 16.55 22.32 -2.06
C ALA A 99 16.86 21.78 -0.65
N ILE A 100 16.93 20.46 -0.49
CA ILE A 100 17.32 19.80 0.76
C ILE A 100 18.82 19.98 1.00
N PHE A 101 19.64 19.86 -0.04
CA PHE A 101 21.08 20.02 0.05
C PHE A 101 21.54 21.47 0.27
N SER A 102 20.75 22.46 -0.18
CA SER A 102 21.09 23.86 -0.09
C SER A 102 20.71 24.53 1.24
N ARG A 103 19.90 23.87 2.09
CA ARG A 103 19.47 24.42 3.38
C ARG A 103 20.27 23.81 4.53
N PRO A 104 20.73 24.63 5.51
CA PRO A 104 21.29 24.08 6.75
C PRO A 104 20.23 23.25 7.48
N ASP A 105 20.68 22.26 8.24
CA ASP A 105 19.86 21.25 8.91
C ASP A 105 18.49 21.73 9.41
N SER A 106 17.43 21.22 8.80
CA SER A 106 16.07 21.39 9.31
C SER A 106 15.70 20.23 10.23
N LYS A 107 14.75 20.45 11.16
CA LYS A 107 14.31 19.39 12.11
C LYS A 107 13.79 18.11 11.41
N LEU A 108 13.34 18.22 10.17
CA LEU A 108 12.79 17.11 9.37
C LEU A 108 13.78 16.51 8.35
N PHE A 109 14.72 17.32 7.85
CA PHE A 109 15.67 16.89 6.80
C PHE A 109 17.09 17.22 7.24
N LYS A 110 17.74 16.27 7.92
CA LYS A 110 19.16 16.37 8.25
C LYS A 110 19.97 15.87 7.06
N GLN A 111 20.98 16.61 6.65
CA GLN A 111 21.92 16.21 5.58
C GLN A 111 22.55 14.84 5.89
N GLU A 112 22.70 14.51 7.16
CA GLU A 112 23.19 13.21 7.61
C GLU A 112 22.32 12.05 7.11
N TYR A 113 20.98 12.17 7.12
CA TYR A 113 20.09 11.11 6.63
C TYR A 113 20.21 10.91 5.12
N VAL A 114 20.38 12.00 4.36
CA VAL A 114 20.61 11.92 2.91
C VAL A 114 21.93 11.22 2.63
N ARG A 115 23.01 11.59 3.32
CA ARG A 115 24.33 10.97 3.18
C ARG A 115 24.30 9.48 3.56
N ARG A 116 23.64 9.13 4.65
CA ARG A 116 23.44 7.71 5.04
C ARG A 116 22.71 6.92 3.98
N THR A 117 21.68 7.51 3.38
CA THR A 117 20.91 6.87 2.31
C THR A 117 21.74 6.71 1.06
N GLN A 118 22.53 7.71 0.67
CA GLN A 118 23.47 7.58 -0.46
C GLN A 118 24.46 6.44 -0.21
N MET A 119 25.12 6.41 0.94
CA MET A 119 26.04 5.32 1.32
C MET A 119 25.32 3.95 1.32
N PHE A 120 24.04 3.91 1.69
CA PHE A 120 23.26 2.68 1.64
C PHE A 120 23.00 2.22 0.21
N PHE A 121 22.63 3.13 -0.71
CA PHE A 121 22.49 2.81 -2.14
C PHE A 121 23.84 2.46 -2.80
N GLU A 122 24.94 3.12 -2.42
CA GLU A 122 26.28 2.79 -2.91
C GLU A 122 26.71 1.39 -2.45
N ARG A 123 26.44 1.05 -1.17
CA ARG A 123 26.83 -0.24 -0.59
C ARG A 123 26.01 -1.42 -1.11
N TYR A 124 24.69 -1.26 -1.21
CA TYR A 124 23.76 -2.36 -1.53
C TYR A 124 23.24 -2.30 -2.98
N GLY A 125 23.51 -1.20 -3.67
CA GLY A 125 23.10 -0.98 -5.05
C GLY A 125 21.60 -0.80 -5.23
N PRO A 126 21.13 -0.72 -6.49
CA PRO A 126 19.72 -0.47 -6.82
C PRO A 126 18.74 -1.57 -6.37
N LYS A 127 19.24 -2.76 -6.01
CA LYS A 127 18.43 -3.88 -5.45
C LYS A 127 17.68 -3.48 -4.19
N VAL A 128 18.15 -2.46 -3.50
CA VAL A 128 17.48 -1.87 -2.32
C VAL A 128 16.04 -1.45 -2.64
N ILE A 129 15.76 -0.98 -3.86
CA ILE A 129 14.39 -0.60 -4.25
C ILE A 129 13.42 -1.79 -4.14
N VAL A 130 13.87 -2.98 -4.55
CA VAL A 130 13.06 -4.20 -4.42
C VAL A 130 12.91 -4.63 -2.96
N MET A 131 14.01 -4.66 -2.22
CA MET A 131 14.02 -5.11 -0.81
C MET A 131 13.22 -4.17 0.09
N ALA A 132 13.31 -2.87 -0.14
CA ALA A 132 12.59 -1.85 0.61
C ALA A 132 11.06 -2.05 0.58
N ARG A 133 10.51 -2.60 -0.50
CA ARG A 133 9.06 -2.83 -0.65
C ARG A 133 8.48 -3.77 0.40
N PHE A 134 9.30 -4.69 0.90
CA PHE A 134 8.89 -5.63 1.95
C PHE A 134 9.05 -5.08 3.37
N MET A 135 9.47 -3.81 3.49
CA MET A 135 9.65 -3.12 4.76
C MET A 135 8.68 -1.93 4.82
N PRO A 136 7.59 -1.96 5.61
CA PRO A 136 6.48 -1.01 5.52
C PRO A 136 6.87 0.47 5.55
N ILE A 137 7.79 0.86 6.41
CA ILE A 137 8.25 2.26 6.53
C ILE A 137 9.22 2.60 5.39
N VAL A 138 10.17 1.71 5.09
CA VAL A 138 11.27 1.97 4.13
C VAL A 138 10.74 2.09 2.71
N ARG A 139 9.69 1.33 2.35
CA ARG A 139 9.13 1.33 0.99
C ARG A 139 8.63 2.69 0.54
N SER A 140 7.97 3.46 1.41
CA SER A 140 7.46 4.79 1.08
C SER A 140 8.58 5.82 0.88
N PHE A 141 9.71 5.62 1.56
CA PHE A 141 10.85 6.52 1.47
C PHE A 141 11.83 6.15 0.35
N ALA A 142 11.97 4.87 0.00
CA ALA A 142 12.98 4.40 -0.93
C ALA A 142 12.90 5.06 -2.32
N PRO A 143 11.73 5.19 -2.98
CA PRO A 143 11.61 5.89 -4.27
C PRO A 143 12.00 7.36 -4.18
N PHE A 144 11.51 8.06 -3.15
CA PHE A 144 11.84 9.45 -2.90
C PHE A 144 13.35 9.64 -2.70
N MET A 145 13.98 8.83 -1.87
CA MET A 145 15.40 8.89 -1.59
C MET A 145 16.26 8.50 -2.80
N ALA A 146 15.79 7.59 -3.65
CA ALA A 146 16.44 7.30 -4.92
C ALA A 146 16.45 8.54 -5.83
N GLY A 147 15.36 9.31 -5.84
CA GLY A 147 15.28 10.59 -6.53
C GLY A 147 16.22 11.65 -5.95
N VAL A 148 16.24 11.82 -4.63
CA VAL A 148 17.14 12.74 -3.90
C VAL A 148 18.61 12.39 -4.17
N GLY A 149 18.95 11.09 -4.19
CA GLY A 149 20.29 10.57 -4.50
C GLY A 149 20.66 10.62 -5.98
N ASN A 150 19.82 11.19 -6.86
CA ASN A 150 20.04 11.27 -8.30
C ASN A 150 20.32 9.90 -8.98
N MET A 151 19.69 8.81 -8.48
CA MET A 151 19.76 7.53 -9.17
C MET A 151 19.26 7.68 -10.61
N PRO A 152 19.93 7.10 -11.63
CA PRO A 152 19.43 7.14 -13.01
C PRO A 152 18.04 6.53 -13.12
N TYR A 153 17.09 7.23 -13.77
CA TYR A 153 15.69 6.82 -13.82
C TYR A 153 15.49 5.43 -14.44
N HIS A 154 16.24 5.09 -15.48
CA HIS A 154 16.17 3.77 -16.10
C HIS A 154 16.57 2.64 -15.14
N THR A 155 17.54 2.89 -14.27
CA THR A 155 17.92 1.94 -13.21
C THR A 155 16.81 1.84 -12.16
N PHE A 156 16.30 2.99 -11.69
CA PHE A 156 15.22 3.03 -10.74
C PHE A 156 13.98 2.28 -11.26
N VAL A 157 13.48 2.62 -12.46
CA VAL A 157 12.25 2.04 -13.00
C VAL A 157 12.38 0.53 -13.23
N PHE A 158 13.55 0.03 -13.62
CA PHE A 158 13.78 -1.41 -13.78
C PHE A 158 13.55 -2.16 -12.45
N TYR A 159 14.18 -1.72 -11.37
CA TYR A 159 14.00 -2.34 -10.05
C TYR A 159 12.63 -2.05 -9.45
N ASN A 160 12.05 -0.89 -9.75
CA ASN A 160 10.69 -0.53 -9.35
C ASN A 160 9.66 -1.49 -9.97
N VAL A 161 9.74 -1.78 -11.26
CA VAL A 161 8.85 -2.72 -11.95
C VAL A 161 8.95 -4.12 -11.33
N ILE A 162 10.17 -4.64 -11.17
CA ILE A 162 10.39 -5.95 -10.56
C ILE A 162 9.81 -5.99 -9.14
N GLY A 163 10.12 -4.99 -8.33
CA GLY A 163 9.64 -4.92 -6.95
C GLY A 163 8.12 -4.79 -6.87
N SER A 164 7.49 -3.99 -7.75
CA SER A 164 6.03 -3.84 -7.82
C SER A 164 5.35 -5.15 -8.16
N ILE A 165 5.84 -5.85 -9.18
CA ILE A 165 5.29 -7.14 -9.58
C ILE A 165 5.40 -8.14 -8.42
N LEU A 166 6.58 -8.27 -7.82
CA LEU A 166 6.79 -9.21 -6.72
C LEU A 166 5.89 -8.89 -5.52
N TRP A 167 5.79 -7.64 -5.14
CA TRP A 167 4.99 -7.21 -3.98
C TRP A 167 3.48 -7.40 -4.23
N VAL A 168 2.96 -6.85 -5.33
CA VAL A 168 1.53 -6.96 -5.67
C VAL A 168 1.16 -8.43 -5.86
N PHE A 169 1.96 -9.17 -6.63
CA PHE A 169 1.67 -10.57 -6.93
C PHE A 169 1.69 -11.44 -5.67
N SER A 170 2.72 -11.32 -4.82
CA SER A 170 2.85 -12.16 -3.63
C SER A 170 1.68 -11.97 -2.67
N LEU A 171 1.34 -10.73 -2.32
CA LEU A 171 0.26 -10.45 -1.36
C LEU A 171 -1.12 -10.76 -1.92
N THR A 172 -1.38 -10.36 -3.18
CA THR A 172 -2.69 -10.57 -3.80
C THR A 172 -2.93 -12.06 -4.08
N MET A 173 -1.92 -12.81 -4.54
CA MET A 173 -2.06 -14.26 -4.77
C MET A 173 -2.19 -15.05 -3.47
N LEU A 174 -1.50 -14.62 -2.42
CA LEU A 174 -1.65 -15.23 -1.10
C LEU A 174 -3.09 -15.07 -0.60
N GLY A 175 -3.67 -13.88 -0.75
CA GLY A 175 -5.08 -13.63 -0.47
C GLY A 175 -6.02 -14.45 -1.37
N TYR A 176 -5.72 -14.51 -2.67
CA TYR A 176 -6.51 -15.27 -3.64
C TYR A 176 -6.59 -16.76 -3.30
N TRP A 177 -5.47 -17.39 -2.95
CA TRP A 177 -5.46 -18.79 -2.53
C TRP A 177 -6.27 -19.00 -1.25
N LEU A 178 -6.13 -18.10 -0.28
CA LEU A 178 -6.92 -18.18 0.95
C LEU A 178 -8.43 -18.00 0.67
N GLY A 179 -8.81 -17.09 -0.22
CA GLY A 179 -10.20 -16.85 -0.60
C GLY A 179 -10.85 -18.04 -1.34
N ASN A 180 -10.04 -18.93 -1.95
CA ASN A 180 -10.51 -20.17 -2.58
C ASN A 180 -10.70 -21.32 -1.58
N VAL A 181 -10.24 -21.20 -0.33
CA VAL A 181 -10.45 -22.24 0.69
C VAL A 181 -11.95 -22.31 1.04
N PRO A 182 -12.59 -23.49 1.00
CA PRO A 182 -14.03 -23.62 1.24
C PRO A 182 -14.49 -22.96 2.54
N LEU A 183 -13.75 -23.14 3.62
CA LEU A 183 -14.05 -22.51 4.93
C LEU A 183 -14.13 -20.98 4.87
N VAL A 184 -13.25 -20.35 4.08
CA VAL A 184 -13.21 -18.88 3.90
C VAL A 184 -14.31 -18.45 2.94
N ARG A 185 -14.54 -19.20 1.88
CA ARG A 185 -15.57 -18.94 0.89
C ARG A 185 -16.96 -19.02 1.49
N ASP A 186 -17.22 -20.04 2.32
CA ASP A 186 -18.51 -20.24 2.97
C ASP A 186 -18.79 -19.25 4.13
N ASN A 187 -17.71 -18.61 4.66
CA ASN A 187 -17.79 -17.59 5.69
C ASN A 187 -17.17 -16.28 5.25
N PHE A 188 -17.34 -15.92 3.98
CA PHE A 188 -16.67 -14.79 3.31
C PHE A 188 -16.77 -13.47 4.08
N GLU A 189 -17.96 -13.12 4.60
CA GLU A 189 -18.20 -11.90 5.36
C GLU A 189 -17.38 -11.86 6.65
N LYS A 190 -17.32 -12.98 7.38
CA LYS A 190 -16.52 -13.09 8.60
C LYS A 190 -15.03 -13.04 8.30
N ALA A 191 -14.61 -13.68 7.19
CA ALA A 191 -13.22 -13.67 6.74
C ALA A 191 -12.73 -12.25 6.41
N ILE A 192 -13.53 -11.46 5.69
CA ILE A 192 -13.22 -10.06 5.40
C ILE A 192 -13.11 -9.24 6.69
N LEU A 193 -14.07 -9.37 7.60
CA LEU A 193 -14.05 -8.64 8.88
C LEU A 193 -12.79 -8.96 9.70
N ILE A 194 -12.38 -10.23 9.74
CA ILE A 194 -11.16 -10.67 10.42
C ILE A 194 -9.91 -10.07 9.75
N VAL A 195 -9.84 -10.12 8.42
CA VAL A 195 -8.69 -9.58 7.67
C VAL A 195 -8.59 -8.07 7.86
N VAL A 196 -9.72 -7.35 7.79
CA VAL A 196 -9.76 -5.90 8.04
C VAL A 196 -9.33 -5.60 9.49
N ALA A 197 -9.86 -6.32 10.48
CA ALA A 197 -9.48 -6.14 11.89
C ALA A 197 -7.98 -6.39 12.12
N LEU A 198 -7.43 -7.46 11.54
CA LEU A 198 -5.99 -7.77 11.60
C LEU A 198 -5.14 -6.67 10.93
N SER A 199 -5.66 -6.07 9.87
CA SER A 199 -5.00 -5.00 9.12
C SER A 199 -4.82 -3.72 9.93
N PHE A 200 -5.78 -3.41 10.80
CA PHE A 200 -5.68 -2.24 11.69
C PHE A 200 -4.85 -2.52 12.95
N MET A 201 -4.55 -3.79 13.26
CA MET A 201 -3.82 -4.16 14.47
C MET A 201 -2.43 -3.50 14.58
N PRO A 202 -1.58 -3.43 13.53
CA PRO A 202 -0.29 -2.75 13.61
C PRO A 202 -0.44 -1.25 13.90
N ALA A 203 -1.39 -0.57 13.25
CA ALA A 203 -1.65 0.85 13.45
C ALA A 203 -2.14 1.14 14.89
N VAL A 204 -3.04 0.30 15.42
CA VAL A 204 -3.53 0.39 16.79
C VAL A 204 -2.38 0.11 17.79
N TYR A 205 -1.54 -0.89 17.51
CA TYR A 205 -0.38 -1.21 18.36
C TYR A 205 0.61 -0.05 18.42
N GLU A 206 0.96 0.56 17.28
CA GLU A 206 1.84 1.73 17.25
C GLU A 206 1.23 2.95 17.96
N TYR A 207 -0.07 3.18 17.77
CA TYR A 207 -0.79 4.25 18.48
C TYR A 207 -0.75 4.06 20.00
N ILE A 208 -0.99 2.84 20.48
CA ILE A 208 -0.93 2.51 21.91
C ILE A 208 0.49 2.66 22.45
N LYS A 209 1.50 2.20 21.70
CA LYS A 209 2.93 2.32 22.07
C LYS A 209 3.35 3.79 22.16
N PHE A 210 2.92 4.61 21.20
CA PHE A 210 3.16 6.06 21.21
C PHE A 210 2.54 6.75 22.42
N ARG A 211 1.34 6.33 22.83
CA ARG A 211 0.64 6.86 24.00
C ARG A 211 1.25 6.42 25.34
N ARG A 212 1.85 5.22 25.39
CA ARG A 212 2.51 4.67 26.61
C ARG A 212 3.96 5.14 26.76
N GLY A 213 4.57 5.68 25.73
CA GLY A 213 5.94 6.23 25.75
C GLY A 213 6.01 7.71 26.11
N LYS A 214 4.88 8.32 26.51
CA LYS A 214 4.76 9.60 27.18
C LYS A 214 4.38 9.36 28.63
#